data_18dcb3b9d3651ce4b64d4998ce84ea77
#
_entry.id   18dcb3b9d3651ce4b64d4998ce84ea77
#
_cell.length_a   1.000
_cell.length_b   1.000
_cell.length_c   1.000
_cell.angle_alpha   90.00
_cell.angle_beta   90.00
_cell.angle_gamma   90.00
#
_symmetry.space_group_name_H-M   'P 1'
#
loop_
_entity.id
_entity.type
_entity.pdbx_description
1 polymer ?
#
loop_
_entity_poly.entity_id
_entity_poly.type
_entity_poly.pdbx_seq_one_letter_code
_entity_poly.pdbx_strand_id
1 'polypeptide(L)'
;MAEAALDAAGVARLAAVLARAGALTFGDLRTKSGRPTPYFVDLGRVASGRDLAELARCYADGIERVFLPPAGAGVDLLFGPAYKGIPLAVATGVELAARGHDVGVAFDRKEAKDHGEGGTLVGRRPRDGDRVLIVEDVTTAGTSVRAAVPLLRAAADVRIVGVLVAVDRRERIDLDDPASPAALDALGAEFDLRPAALADVAGLVGHLDLEADDRERIAAHLAHVGPR
;
A
#
# COMPACT_ATOMS: atom_id res chain seq x y z
N MET A 1 6.48 13.92 2.24
CA MET A 1 6.35 12.89 3.31
C MET A 1 5.04 12.17 3.13
N ALA A 2 5.06 10.83 3.15
CA ALA A 2 3.84 10.03 3.05
C ALA A 2 2.86 10.36 4.17
N GLU A 3 1.57 10.46 3.81
CA GLU A 3 0.51 10.85 4.74
C GLU A 3 -0.04 9.61 5.48
N ALA A 4 -0.27 9.75 6.79
CA ALA A 4 -0.97 8.73 7.58
C ALA A 4 -2.48 8.77 7.23
N ALA A 5 -2.97 7.70 6.62
CA ALA A 5 -4.33 7.65 6.11
C ALA A 5 -5.38 7.22 7.16
N LEU A 6 -4.96 6.64 8.30
CA LEU A 6 -5.86 6.25 9.38
C LEU A 6 -5.63 7.11 10.63
N ASP A 7 -6.67 7.26 11.44
CA ASP A 7 -6.56 7.73 12.82
C ASP A 7 -6.14 6.59 13.75
N ALA A 8 -5.95 6.89 15.04
CA ALA A 8 -5.49 5.90 16.02
C ALA A 8 -6.41 4.66 16.12
N ALA A 9 -7.73 4.84 16.01
CA ALA A 9 -8.67 3.73 16.05
C ALA A 9 -8.58 2.84 14.80
N GLY A 10 -8.38 3.45 13.64
CA GLY A 10 -8.12 2.77 12.37
C GLY A 10 -6.81 1.99 12.40
N VAL A 11 -5.73 2.58 12.92
CA VAL A 11 -4.43 1.91 13.09
C VAL A 11 -4.54 0.71 14.04
N ALA A 12 -5.25 0.86 15.16
CA ALA A 12 -5.51 -0.26 16.09
C ALA A 12 -6.27 -1.42 15.40
N ARG A 13 -7.27 -1.11 14.58
CA ARG A 13 -8.01 -2.10 13.78
C ARG A 13 -7.11 -2.80 12.77
N LEU A 14 -6.29 -2.05 12.04
CA LEU A 14 -5.32 -2.60 11.09
C LEU A 14 -4.33 -3.54 11.81
N ALA A 15 -3.76 -3.11 12.95
CA ALA A 15 -2.85 -3.92 13.75
C ALA A 15 -3.49 -5.23 14.20
N ALA A 16 -4.76 -5.20 14.66
CA ALA A 16 -5.50 -6.39 15.05
C ALA A 16 -5.73 -7.37 13.88
N VAL A 17 -6.05 -6.86 12.68
CA VAL A 17 -6.19 -7.68 11.46
C VAL A 17 -4.87 -8.35 11.11
N LEU A 18 -3.78 -7.59 11.04
CA LEU A 18 -2.47 -8.09 10.66
C LEU A 18 -1.93 -9.11 11.68
N ALA A 19 -2.12 -8.87 12.98
CA ALA A 19 -1.72 -9.80 14.03
C ALA A 19 -2.52 -11.12 13.95
N ARG A 20 -3.85 -11.04 13.83
CA ARG A 20 -4.72 -12.22 13.73
C ARG A 20 -4.42 -13.06 12.50
N ALA A 21 -4.10 -12.43 11.37
CA ALA A 21 -3.72 -13.11 10.13
C ALA A 21 -2.28 -13.67 10.18
N GLY A 22 -1.49 -13.38 11.21
CA GLY A 22 -0.07 -13.70 11.25
C GLY A 22 0.75 -12.97 10.18
N ALA A 23 0.26 -11.83 9.71
CA ALA A 23 0.89 -11.03 8.68
C ALA A 23 2.11 -10.23 9.18
N LEU A 24 2.29 -10.16 10.50
CA LEU A 24 3.44 -9.57 11.17
C LEU A 24 4.27 -10.66 11.83
N THR A 25 5.57 -10.65 11.55
CA THR A 25 6.54 -11.57 12.18
C THR A 25 7.66 -10.73 12.77
N PHE A 26 8.09 -11.08 13.98
CA PHE A 26 9.15 -10.38 14.71
C PHE A 26 10.30 -11.35 15.02
N GLY A 27 11.52 -10.83 15.17
CA GLY A 27 12.71 -11.61 15.49
C GLY A 27 13.91 -11.26 14.61
N ASP A 28 14.92 -12.14 14.58
CA ASP A 28 16.12 -11.97 13.76
C ASP A 28 15.85 -12.45 12.33
N LEU A 29 15.40 -11.55 11.50
CA LEU A 29 14.97 -11.82 10.13
C LEU A 29 15.92 -11.17 9.12
N ARG A 30 15.83 -11.60 7.85
CA ARG A 30 16.55 -10.97 6.74
C ARG A 30 15.60 -10.66 5.58
N THR A 31 15.75 -9.48 4.99
CA THR A 31 15.07 -9.10 3.76
C THR A 31 15.55 -9.95 2.58
N LYS A 32 14.87 -9.90 1.43
CA LYS A 32 15.32 -10.55 0.19
C LYS A 32 16.71 -10.09 -0.27
N SER A 33 17.09 -8.86 0.06
CA SER A 33 18.42 -8.31 -0.20
C SER A 33 19.49 -8.74 0.82
N GLY A 34 19.14 -9.59 1.80
CA GLY A 34 20.05 -10.08 2.85
C GLY A 34 20.18 -9.13 4.05
N ARG A 35 19.57 -7.96 4.03
CA ARG A 35 19.64 -6.95 5.10
C ARG A 35 18.92 -7.47 6.36
N PRO A 36 19.53 -7.35 7.57
CA PRO A 36 18.86 -7.68 8.82
C PRO A 36 17.65 -6.78 9.05
N THR A 37 16.59 -7.36 9.60
CA THR A 37 15.38 -6.61 9.99
C THR A 37 14.71 -7.32 11.18
N PRO A 38 14.23 -6.60 12.21
CA PRO A 38 13.56 -7.19 13.35
C PRO A 38 12.09 -7.52 13.10
N TYR A 39 11.54 -7.21 11.93
CA TYR A 39 10.15 -7.47 11.59
C TYR A 39 9.96 -7.79 10.11
N PHE A 40 8.90 -8.50 9.81
CA PHE A 40 8.42 -8.74 8.45
C PHE A 40 6.94 -8.45 8.37
N VAL A 41 6.51 -7.84 7.26
CA VAL A 41 5.10 -7.59 6.94
C VAL A 41 4.75 -8.35 5.68
N ASP A 42 3.81 -9.31 5.78
CA ASP A 42 3.36 -10.13 4.65
C ASP A 42 1.83 -10.17 4.58
N LEU A 43 1.27 -9.23 3.83
CA LEU A 43 -0.18 -9.17 3.61
C LEU A 43 -0.73 -10.38 2.84
N GLY A 44 0.11 -11.18 2.20
CA GLY A 44 -0.31 -12.43 1.58
C GLY A 44 -0.92 -13.43 2.58
N ARG A 45 -0.67 -13.25 3.87
CA ARG A 45 -1.27 -14.04 4.95
C ARG A 45 -2.69 -13.61 5.32
N VAL A 46 -3.12 -12.43 4.89
CA VAL A 46 -4.53 -11.97 5.03
C VAL A 46 -5.36 -12.71 3.97
N ALA A 47 -5.68 -13.98 4.24
CA ALA A 47 -6.26 -14.90 3.27
C ALA A 47 -7.70 -15.32 3.59
N SER A 48 -8.23 -15.00 4.78
CA SER A 48 -9.63 -15.26 5.09
C SER A 48 -10.53 -14.13 4.56
N GLY A 49 -11.75 -14.48 4.14
CA GLY A 49 -12.72 -13.47 3.69
C GLY A 49 -13.04 -12.42 4.78
N ARG A 50 -13.07 -12.83 6.05
CA ARG A 50 -13.26 -11.93 7.20
C ARG A 50 -12.12 -10.91 7.30
N ASP A 51 -10.87 -11.38 7.29
CA ASP A 51 -9.71 -10.52 7.47
C ASP A 51 -9.53 -9.60 6.26
N LEU A 52 -9.80 -10.13 5.06
CA LEU A 52 -9.78 -9.32 3.84
C LEU A 52 -10.86 -8.23 3.85
N ALA A 53 -12.07 -8.52 4.33
CA ALA A 53 -13.12 -7.52 4.48
C ALA A 53 -12.76 -6.44 5.51
N GLU A 54 -12.17 -6.82 6.64
CA GLU A 54 -11.70 -5.83 7.64
C GLU A 54 -10.53 -4.99 7.12
N LEU A 55 -9.60 -5.58 6.37
CA LEU A 55 -8.52 -4.85 5.70
C LEU A 55 -9.08 -3.88 4.65
N ALA A 56 -10.06 -4.32 3.85
CA ALA A 56 -10.72 -3.47 2.86
C ALA A 56 -11.39 -2.25 3.49
N ARG A 57 -11.99 -2.40 4.69
CA ARG A 57 -12.53 -1.26 5.47
C ARG A 57 -11.43 -0.27 5.84
N CYS A 58 -10.26 -0.76 6.26
CA CYS A 58 -9.13 0.13 6.56
C CYS A 58 -8.68 0.91 5.31
N TYR A 59 -8.62 0.25 4.14
CA TYR A 59 -8.31 0.94 2.88
C TYR A 59 -9.40 1.95 2.50
N ALA A 60 -10.67 1.59 2.63
CA ALA A 60 -11.78 2.51 2.34
C ALA A 60 -11.75 3.74 3.26
N ASP A 61 -11.54 3.57 4.56
CA ASP A 61 -11.37 4.67 5.52
C ASP A 61 -10.22 5.60 5.10
N GLY A 62 -9.08 5.03 4.72
CA GLY A 62 -7.91 5.78 4.27
C GLY A 62 -8.18 6.53 2.96
N ILE A 63 -8.89 5.90 2.01
CA ILE A 63 -9.27 6.53 0.73
C ILE A 63 -10.22 7.70 0.97
N GLU A 64 -11.26 7.51 1.78
CA GLU A 64 -12.22 8.57 2.11
C GLU A 64 -11.52 9.75 2.76
N ARG A 65 -10.58 9.49 3.67
CA ARG A 65 -9.88 10.56 4.40
C ARG A 65 -8.89 11.34 3.56
N VAL A 66 -8.17 10.68 2.63
CA VAL A 66 -7.04 11.29 1.92
C VAL A 66 -7.38 11.64 0.48
N PHE A 67 -8.11 10.79 -0.23
CA PHE A 67 -8.26 10.88 -1.68
C PHE A 67 -9.64 11.34 -2.15
N LEU A 68 -10.68 11.21 -1.30
CA LEU A 68 -12.00 11.73 -1.66
C LEU A 68 -12.21 13.17 -1.18
N PRO A 69 -13.13 13.94 -1.81
CA PRO A 69 -13.48 15.28 -1.35
C PRO A 69 -14.02 15.27 0.10
N PRO A 70 -13.73 16.30 0.91
CA PRO A 70 -13.03 17.54 0.53
C PRO A 70 -11.51 17.46 0.54
N ALA A 71 -10.89 16.40 1.07
CA ALA A 71 -9.45 16.30 1.27
C ALA A 71 -8.66 15.99 -0.02
N GLY A 72 -9.28 15.27 -0.97
CA GLY A 72 -8.66 14.81 -2.21
C GLY A 72 -9.41 15.18 -3.48
N ALA A 73 -8.80 14.89 -4.63
CA ALA A 73 -9.37 15.16 -5.95
C ALA A 73 -10.52 14.22 -6.33
N GLY A 74 -10.69 13.12 -5.60
CA GLY A 74 -11.57 12.01 -5.94
C GLY A 74 -10.83 10.86 -6.64
N VAL A 75 -11.49 9.72 -6.76
CA VAL A 75 -10.96 8.49 -7.37
C VAL A 75 -12.02 7.92 -8.31
N ASP A 76 -11.64 7.62 -9.56
CA ASP A 76 -12.51 6.98 -10.55
C ASP A 76 -12.14 5.51 -10.76
N LEU A 77 -10.87 5.15 -10.49
CA LEU A 77 -10.34 3.82 -10.71
C LEU A 77 -9.33 3.43 -9.64
N LEU A 78 -9.54 2.27 -9.00
CA LEU A 78 -8.52 1.61 -8.17
C LEU A 78 -7.69 0.69 -9.07
N PHE A 79 -6.39 0.78 -8.94
CA PHE A 79 -5.47 -0.12 -9.62
C PHE A 79 -4.66 -0.93 -8.61
N GLY A 80 -4.77 -2.27 -8.70
CA GLY A 80 -4.03 -3.20 -7.84
C GLY A 80 -2.93 -3.92 -8.61
N PRO A 81 -1.64 -3.58 -8.45
CA PRO A 81 -0.55 -4.30 -9.12
C PRO A 81 -0.52 -5.79 -8.77
N ALA A 82 -0.30 -6.66 -9.77
CA ALA A 82 -0.24 -8.10 -9.57
C ALA A 82 0.98 -8.51 -8.73
N TYR A 83 0.81 -9.42 -7.77
CA TYR A 83 -0.44 -10.18 -7.51
C TYR A 83 -1.16 -9.73 -6.24
N LYS A 84 -0.45 -9.15 -5.24
CA LYS A 84 -1.01 -8.82 -3.92
C LYS A 84 -1.96 -7.63 -3.98
N GLY A 85 -1.73 -6.67 -4.86
CA GLY A 85 -2.64 -5.53 -5.07
C GLY A 85 -4.01 -5.93 -5.60
N ILE A 86 -4.12 -7.07 -6.32
CA ILE A 86 -5.40 -7.53 -6.90
C ILE A 86 -6.49 -7.70 -5.84
N PRO A 87 -6.34 -8.60 -4.85
CA PRO A 87 -7.37 -8.78 -3.82
C PRO A 87 -7.61 -7.51 -3.01
N LEU A 88 -6.59 -6.68 -2.79
CA LEU A 88 -6.73 -5.42 -2.07
C LEU A 88 -7.62 -4.43 -2.85
N ALA A 89 -7.34 -4.21 -4.13
CA ALA A 89 -8.14 -3.29 -4.95
C ALA A 89 -9.58 -3.79 -5.13
N VAL A 90 -9.78 -5.10 -5.36
CA VAL A 90 -11.12 -5.70 -5.52
C VAL A 90 -11.94 -5.58 -4.24
N ALA A 91 -11.39 -6.00 -3.10
CA ALA A 91 -12.11 -5.95 -1.83
C ALA A 91 -12.40 -4.49 -1.41
N THR A 92 -11.46 -3.58 -1.62
CA THR A 92 -11.63 -2.15 -1.35
C THR A 92 -12.69 -1.53 -2.25
N GLY A 93 -12.72 -1.88 -3.53
CA GLY A 93 -13.75 -1.40 -4.45
C GLY A 93 -15.17 -1.84 -4.04
N VAL A 94 -15.32 -3.10 -3.58
CA VAL A 94 -16.59 -3.61 -3.04
C VAL A 94 -17.00 -2.84 -1.78
N GLU A 95 -16.08 -2.59 -0.86
CA GLU A 95 -16.34 -1.84 0.38
C GLU A 95 -16.72 -0.38 0.08
N LEU A 96 -16.01 0.28 -0.85
CA LEU A 96 -16.34 1.65 -1.27
C LEU A 96 -17.71 1.75 -1.92
N ALA A 97 -18.08 0.78 -2.77
CA ALA A 97 -19.41 0.72 -3.38
C ALA A 97 -20.52 0.56 -2.33
N ALA A 98 -20.29 -0.26 -1.28
CA ALA A 98 -21.21 -0.39 -0.16
C ALA A 98 -21.40 0.92 0.64
N ARG A 99 -20.42 1.85 0.57
CA ARG A 99 -20.47 3.19 1.17
C ARG A 99 -21.01 4.27 0.21
N GLY A 100 -21.40 3.91 -1.00
CA GLY A 100 -21.93 4.84 -2.01
C GLY A 100 -20.87 5.45 -2.94
N HIS A 101 -19.63 4.95 -2.91
CA HIS A 101 -18.55 5.37 -3.80
C HIS A 101 -18.30 4.28 -4.85
N ASP A 102 -19.00 4.35 -5.99
CA ASP A 102 -18.85 3.41 -7.09
C ASP A 102 -17.61 3.75 -7.92
N VAL A 103 -16.49 3.04 -7.63
CA VAL A 103 -15.20 3.20 -8.31
C VAL A 103 -14.91 1.99 -9.19
N GLY A 104 -14.27 2.20 -10.34
CA GLY A 104 -13.78 1.11 -11.16
C GLY A 104 -12.65 0.35 -10.48
N VAL A 105 -12.43 -0.91 -10.89
CA VAL A 105 -11.29 -1.72 -10.43
C VAL A 105 -10.55 -2.30 -11.62
N ALA A 106 -9.23 -2.16 -11.61
CA ALA A 106 -8.33 -2.74 -12.60
C ALA A 106 -7.06 -3.29 -11.94
N PHE A 107 -6.42 -4.20 -12.64
CA PHE A 107 -5.13 -4.78 -12.27
C PHE A 107 -4.38 -5.26 -13.50
N ASP A 108 -3.07 -5.50 -13.37
CA ASP A 108 -2.25 -6.03 -14.45
C ASP A 108 -2.15 -7.56 -14.39
N ARG A 109 -1.67 -8.12 -15.49
CA ARG A 109 -1.18 -9.49 -15.61
C ARG A 109 0.32 -9.46 -15.84
N LYS A 110 1.06 -10.39 -15.26
CA LYS A 110 2.49 -10.54 -15.55
C LYS A 110 2.76 -11.15 -16.92
N GLU A 111 1.78 -11.90 -17.47
CA GLU A 111 1.88 -12.52 -18.79
C GLU A 111 0.78 -11.98 -19.71
N ALA A 112 1.20 -11.46 -20.87
CA ALA A 112 0.26 -11.06 -21.91
C ALA A 112 -0.44 -12.31 -22.49
N LYS A 113 -1.74 -12.22 -22.75
CA LYS A 113 -2.45 -13.28 -23.50
C LYS A 113 -2.41 -12.95 -24.99
N ASP A 114 -2.03 -13.94 -25.79
CA ASP A 114 -2.02 -13.83 -27.26
C ASP A 114 -3.42 -13.95 -27.89
N HIS A 115 -4.44 -14.37 -27.12
CA HIS A 115 -5.79 -14.63 -27.61
C HIS A 115 -6.88 -14.05 -26.69
N GLY A 116 -7.97 -13.55 -27.29
CA GLY A 116 -9.12 -12.97 -26.60
C GLY A 116 -8.99 -11.46 -26.43
N GLU A 117 -9.50 -10.91 -25.33
CA GLU A 117 -9.26 -9.50 -24.94
C GLU A 117 -7.77 -9.31 -24.66
N GLY A 118 -7.00 -9.02 -25.72
CA GLY A 118 -5.55 -8.82 -25.67
C GLY A 118 -5.19 -7.67 -24.75
N GLY A 119 -4.01 -7.81 -24.08
CA GLY A 119 -3.45 -6.76 -23.22
C GLY A 119 -3.07 -7.27 -21.85
N THR A 120 -2.35 -6.42 -21.14
CA THR A 120 -1.86 -6.68 -19.77
C THR A 120 -2.82 -6.21 -18.69
N LEU A 121 -3.86 -5.42 -19.02
CA LEU A 121 -4.85 -4.89 -18.08
C LEU A 121 -6.10 -5.75 -18.03
N VAL A 122 -6.64 -5.94 -16.82
CA VAL A 122 -7.88 -6.68 -16.52
C VAL A 122 -8.78 -5.80 -15.66
N GLY A 123 -10.10 -5.98 -15.80
CA GLY A 123 -11.11 -5.17 -15.10
C GLY A 123 -11.54 -3.96 -15.93
N ARG A 124 -11.91 -2.87 -15.26
CA ARG A 124 -12.32 -1.65 -15.95
C ARG A 124 -11.11 -1.01 -16.65
N ARG A 125 -11.20 -0.85 -17.96
CA ARG A 125 -10.13 -0.15 -18.70
C ARG A 125 -10.06 1.31 -18.29
N PRO A 126 -8.84 1.86 -18.09
CA PRO A 126 -8.64 3.30 -17.90
C PRO A 126 -9.22 4.10 -19.06
N ARG A 127 -9.71 5.29 -18.78
CA ARG A 127 -10.25 6.27 -19.74
C ARG A 127 -9.55 7.61 -19.57
N ASP A 128 -9.54 8.40 -20.61
CA ASP A 128 -8.98 9.75 -20.54
C ASP A 128 -9.69 10.58 -19.47
N GLY A 129 -8.89 11.25 -18.64
CA GLY A 129 -9.34 12.03 -17.51
C GLY A 129 -9.59 11.24 -16.22
N ASP A 130 -9.48 9.91 -16.20
CA ASP A 130 -9.64 9.12 -14.99
C ASP A 130 -8.62 9.49 -13.92
N ARG A 131 -9.10 9.59 -12.69
CA ARG A 131 -8.29 9.73 -11.47
C ARG A 131 -8.01 8.33 -10.92
N VAL A 132 -6.78 7.87 -11.09
CA VAL A 132 -6.37 6.51 -10.72
C VAL A 132 -5.64 6.53 -9.39
N LEU A 133 -6.08 5.71 -8.44
CA LEU A 133 -5.38 5.43 -7.18
C LEU A 133 -4.76 4.03 -7.24
N ILE A 134 -3.44 3.94 -7.04
CA ILE A 134 -2.75 2.65 -6.92
C ILE A 134 -2.89 2.15 -5.48
N VAL A 135 -3.34 0.90 -5.32
CA VAL A 135 -3.51 0.22 -4.02
C VAL A 135 -2.51 -0.93 -3.95
N GLU A 136 -1.61 -0.87 -2.97
CA GLU A 136 -0.51 -1.84 -2.83
C GLU A 136 -0.36 -2.30 -1.38
N ASP A 137 0.36 -3.41 -1.13
CA ASP A 137 0.54 -3.96 0.22
C ASP A 137 1.59 -3.19 1.05
N VAL A 138 2.84 -3.30 0.70
CA VAL A 138 3.98 -2.69 1.37
C VAL A 138 5.01 -2.25 0.33
N THR A 139 5.52 -1.03 0.48
CA THR A 139 6.56 -0.54 -0.42
C THR A 139 7.95 -0.73 0.18
N THR A 140 8.84 -1.38 -0.58
CA THR A 140 10.28 -1.49 -0.27
C THR A 140 11.10 -0.69 -1.31
N ALA A 141 11.15 -1.17 -2.55
CA ALA A 141 11.80 -0.48 -3.67
C ALA A 141 10.81 0.18 -4.64
N GLY A 142 9.50 0.00 -4.45
CA GLY A 142 8.46 0.58 -5.31
C GLY A 142 8.39 0.01 -6.73
N THR A 143 8.93 -1.19 -6.95
CA THR A 143 9.04 -1.79 -8.29
C THR A 143 7.67 -2.01 -8.96
N SER A 144 6.65 -2.40 -8.19
CA SER A 144 5.28 -2.60 -8.69
C SER A 144 4.65 -1.28 -9.15
N VAL A 145 4.81 -0.21 -8.36
CA VAL A 145 4.32 1.13 -8.72
C VAL A 145 5.04 1.66 -9.95
N ARG A 146 6.38 1.51 -10.02
CA ARG A 146 7.16 1.93 -11.20
C ARG A 146 6.78 1.19 -12.47
N ALA A 147 6.33 -0.06 -12.38
CA ALA A 147 5.80 -0.80 -13.52
C ALA A 147 4.37 -0.38 -13.88
N ALA A 148 3.53 -0.08 -12.87
CA ALA A 148 2.14 0.28 -13.05
C ALA A 148 1.94 1.65 -13.70
N VAL A 149 2.74 2.67 -13.30
CA VAL A 149 2.59 4.05 -13.80
C VAL A 149 2.70 4.14 -15.32
N PRO A 150 3.76 3.65 -15.99
CA PRO A 150 3.85 3.69 -17.45
C PRO A 150 2.77 2.84 -18.12
N LEU A 151 2.36 1.71 -17.53
CA LEU A 151 1.29 0.87 -18.06
C LEU A 151 -0.04 1.62 -18.09
N LEU A 152 -0.39 2.31 -17.02
CA LEU A 152 -1.62 3.09 -16.92
C LEU A 152 -1.61 4.28 -17.88
N ARG A 153 -0.50 5.03 -17.95
CA ARG A 153 -0.34 6.17 -18.87
C ARG A 153 -0.31 5.76 -20.35
N ALA A 154 0.13 4.55 -20.66
CA ALA A 154 0.04 4.01 -22.02
C ALA A 154 -1.36 3.57 -22.41
N ALA A 155 -2.23 3.28 -21.46
CA ALA A 155 -3.59 2.82 -21.70
C ALA A 155 -4.58 3.97 -21.98
N ALA A 156 -4.40 5.14 -21.34
CA ALA A 156 -5.22 6.34 -21.51
C ALA A 156 -4.51 7.56 -20.87
N ASP A 157 -4.99 8.77 -21.18
CA ASP A 157 -4.53 10.01 -20.52
C ASP A 157 -5.13 10.10 -19.11
N VAL A 158 -4.53 9.38 -18.17
CA VAL A 158 -4.99 9.27 -16.78
C VAL A 158 -4.19 10.18 -15.85
N ARG A 159 -4.84 10.67 -14.81
CA ARG A 159 -4.19 11.31 -13.67
C ARG A 159 -4.02 10.29 -12.54
N ILE A 160 -2.79 9.88 -12.26
CA ILE A 160 -2.51 9.05 -11.07
C ILE A 160 -2.50 9.97 -9.85
N VAL A 161 -3.56 9.90 -9.04
CA VAL A 161 -3.78 10.81 -7.92
C VAL A 161 -2.98 10.43 -6.69
N GLY A 162 -2.53 9.18 -6.60
CA GLY A 162 -1.69 8.73 -5.50
C GLY A 162 -1.42 7.24 -5.48
N VAL A 163 -0.69 6.84 -4.45
CA VAL A 163 -0.49 5.46 -4.04
C VAL A 163 -0.85 5.31 -2.56
N LEU A 164 -1.66 4.31 -2.23
CA LEU A 164 -2.00 3.95 -0.86
C LEU A 164 -1.49 2.55 -0.56
N VAL A 165 -0.61 2.44 0.43
CA VAL A 165 -0.08 1.16 0.93
C VAL A 165 -0.66 0.83 2.30
N ALA A 166 -0.71 -0.46 2.68
CA ALA A 166 -1.13 -0.82 4.03
C ALA A 166 -0.12 -0.36 5.08
N VAL A 167 1.16 -0.61 4.83
CA VAL A 167 2.21 -0.32 5.80
C VAL A 167 3.39 0.39 5.14
N ASP A 168 3.68 1.60 5.61
CA ASP A 168 4.93 2.28 5.28
C ASP A 168 6.02 1.81 6.26
N ARG A 169 7.08 1.24 5.72
CA ARG A 169 8.25 0.82 6.52
C ARG A 169 9.09 2.00 6.99
N ARG A 170 8.91 3.17 6.36
CA ARG A 170 9.70 4.39 6.65
C ARG A 170 11.21 4.17 6.55
N GLU A 171 11.66 3.24 5.73
CA GLU A 171 13.06 2.94 5.52
C GLU A 171 13.63 3.74 4.34
N ARG A 172 14.80 4.35 4.54
CA ARG A 172 15.55 5.01 3.46
C ARG A 172 15.89 4.01 2.34
N ILE A 173 15.85 4.48 1.10
CA ILE A 173 16.23 3.68 -0.06
C ILE A 173 17.73 3.34 0.01
N ASP A 174 18.54 4.36 0.28
CA ASP A 174 19.99 4.26 0.50
C ASP A 174 20.30 4.55 1.97
N LEU A 175 20.82 3.56 2.69
CA LEU A 175 21.17 3.70 4.10
C LEU A 175 22.50 4.43 4.30
N ASP A 176 23.36 4.45 3.30
CA ASP A 176 24.66 5.12 3.33
C ASP A 176 24.50 6.63 3.11
N ASP A 177 23.38 7.05 2.50
CA ASP A 177 23.02 8.47 2.35
C ASP A 177 21.99 8.89 3.43
N PRO A 178 22.40 9.70 4.43
CA PRO A 178 21.47 10.24 5.45
C PRO A 178 20.32 11.09 4.88
N ALA A 179 20.50 11.68 3.69
CA ALA A 179 19.50 12.51 3.03
C ALA A 179 18.57 11.69 2.11
N SER A 180 18.81 10.38 1.97
CA SER A 180 17.98 9.50 1.14
C SER A 180 16.54 9.47 1.66
N PRO A 181 15.54 9.66 0.77
CA PRO A 181 14.13 9.61 1.17
C PRO A 181 13.68 8.18 1.51
N ALA A 182 12.56 8.06 2.21
CA ALA A 182 11.86 6.80 2.31
C ALA A 182 11.30 6.38 0.94
N ALA A 183 11.15 5.07 0.73
CA ALA A 183 10.74 4.51 -0.57
C ALA A 183 9.41 5.07 -1.08
N LEU A 184 8.43 5.25 -0.19
CA LEU A 184 7.11 5.76 -0.54
C LEU A 184 7.17 7.25 -0.90
N ASP A 185 7.96 8.05 -0.17
CA ASP A 185 8.19 9.47 -0.46
C ASP A 185 8.87 9.67 -1.83
N ALA A 186 9.86 8.81 -2.13
CA ALA A 186 10.56 8.85 -3.41
C ALA A 186 9.61 8.58 -4.59
N LEU A 187 8.69 7.64 -4.47
CA LEU A 187 7.67 7.39 -5.50
C LEU A 187 6.75 8.60 -5.69
N GLY A 188 6.38 9.27 -4.60
CA GLY A 188 5.61 10.50 -4.66
C GLY A 188 6.30 11.59 -5.47
N ALA A 189 7.59 11.80 -5.22
CA ALA A 189 8.39 12.79 -5.95
C ALA A 189 8.67 12.39 -7.41
N GLU A 190 8.97 11.11 -7.67
CA GLU A 190 9.30 10.59 -9.00
C GLU A 190 8.14 10.70 -9.99
N PHE A 191 6.91 10.47 -9.54
CA PHE A 191 5.75 10.40 -10.42
C PHE A 191 4.75 11.54 -10.24
N ASP A 192 5.03 12.49 -9.35
CA ASP A 192 4.12 13.59 -8.97
C ASP A 192 2.76 13.06 -8.51
N LEU A 193 2.80 12.16 -7.54
CA LEU A 193 1.62 11.54 -6.96
C LEU A 193 1.61 11.68 -5.43
N ARG A 194 0.42 11.64 -4.81
CA ARG A 194 0.26 11.71 -3.35
C ARG A 194 0.58 10.36 -2.71
N PRO A 195 1.67 10.23 -1.94
CA PRO A 195 1.97 9.00 -1.22
C PRO A 195 1.21 8.96 0.11
N ALA A 196 0.55 7.84 0.41
CA ALA A 196 -0.13 7.62 1.68
C ALA A 196 0.01 6.18 2.15
N ALA A 197 -0.06 5.97 3.46
CA ALA A 197 -0.07 4.65 4.08
C ALA A 197 -1.18 4.56 5.12
N LEU A 198 -1.79 3.39 5.28
CA LEU A 198 -2.77 3.18 6.35
C LEU A 198 -2.10 3.39 7.72
N ALA A 199 -0.89 2.85 7.89
CA ALA A 199 -0.05 3.11 9.06
C ALA A 199 1.43 2.96 8.69
N ASP A 200 2.31 3.52 9.51
CA ASP A 200 3.72 3.12 9.53
C ASP A 200 3.98 2.02 10.58
N VAL A 201 5.17 1.44 10.55
CA VAL A 201 5.54 0.35 11.48
C VAL A 201 5.52 0.82 12.93
N ALA A 202 5.96 2.06 13.23
CA ALA A 202 5.98 2.59 14.58
C ALA A 202 4.55 2.70 15.16
N GLY A 203 3.61 3.20 14.35
CA GLY A 203 2.20 3.27 14.72
C GLY A 203 1.59 1.89 14.99
N LEU A 204 1.88 0.90 14.12
CA LEU A 204 1.38 -0.47 14.34
C LEU A 204 1.93 -1.10 15.62
N VAL A 205 3.24 -0.97 15.88
CA VAL A 205 3.90 -1.53 17.08
C VAL A 205 3.28 -1.01 18.38
N GLY A 206 2.79 0.23 18.38
CA GLY A 206 2.08 0.83 19.53
C GLY A 206 0.79 0.09 19.92
N HIS A 207 0.18 -0.66 18.99
CA HIS A 207 -1.09 -1.37 19.17
C HIS A 207 -0.94 -2.91 19.24
N LEU A 208 0.29 -3.41 19.25
CA LEU A 208 0.57 -4.86 19.32
C LEU A 208 1.02 -5.24 20.72
N ASP A 209 0.67 -6.46 21.12
CA ASP A 209 1.20 -7.06 22.35
C ASP A 209 2.53 -7.74 22.01
N LEU A 210 3.63 -7.01 22.24
CA LEU A 210 5.00 -7.45 21.97
C LEU A 210 5.82 -7.47 23.24
N GLU A 211 6.78 -8.38 23.32
CA GLU A 211 7.79 -8.37 24.37
C GLU A 211 8.62 -7.08 24.34
N ALA A 212 9.13 -6.67 25.50
CA ALA A 212 9.89 -5.43 25.63
C ALA A 212 11.13 -5.40 24.71
N ASP A 213 11.83 -6.53 24.62
CA ASP A 213 13.03 -6.70 23.77
C ASP A 213 12.73 -6.52 22.29
N ASP A 214 11.56 -7.01 21.82
CA ASP A 214 11.13 -6.84 20.43
C ASP A 214 10.80 -5.39 20.13
N ARG A 215 10.12 -4.70 21.05
CA ARG A 215 9.84 -3.27 20.93
C ARG A 215 11.11 -2.44 20.83
N GLU A 216 12.09 -2.71 21.70
CA GLU A 216 13.38 -2.00 21.71
C GLU A 216 14.15 -2.24 20.41
N ARG A 217 14.24 -3.51 19.95
CA ARG A 217 14.89 -3.86 18.68
C ARG A 217 14.25 -3.17 17.47
N ILE A 218 12.92 -3.11 17.42
CA ILE A 218 12.20 -2.43 16.35
C ILE A 218 12.46 -0.92 16.42
N ALA A 219 12.40 -0.30 17.59
CA ALA A 219 12.63 1.12 17.76
C ALA A 219 14.06 1.51 17.34
N ALA A 220 15.07 0.73 17.77
CA ALA A 220 16.47 0.94 17.38
C ALA A 220 16.67 0.79 15.86
N HIS A 221 16.03 -0.21 15.25
CA HIS A 221 16.08 -0.40 13.80
C HIS A 221 15.47 0.79 13.05
N LEU A 222 14.27 1.22 13.42
CA LEU A 222 13.59 2.36 12.78
C LEU A 222 14.40 3.65 12.93
N ALA A 223 15.04 3.89 14.08
CA ALA A 223 15.93 5.03 14.29
C ALA A 223 17.17 4.97 13.37
N HIS A 224 17.67 3.75 13.05
CA HIS A 224 18.83 3.57 12.17
C HIS A 224 18.46 3.72 10.69
N VAL A 225 17.35 3.12 10.24
CA VAL A 225 16.98 3.04 8.81
C VAL A 225 16.05 4.16 8.36
N GLY A 226 15.40 4.86 9.28
CA GLY A 226 14.42 5.91 8.98
C GLY A 226 15.05 7.17 8.38
N PRO A 227 14.26 8.01 7.70
CA PRO A 227 14.66 9.34 7.26
C PRO A 227 15.07 10.21 8.45
N ARG A 228 16.06 11.09 8.26
CA ARG A 228 16.55 12.04 9.25
C ARG A 228 16.02 13.44 9.00
#